data_43845a4f40ad99da2e1f3c759aca9c26
#
_entry.id   43845a4f40ad99da2e1f3c759aca9c26
#
_cell.length_a   1.000
_cell.length_b   1.000
_cell.length_c   1.000
_cell.angle_alpha   90.00
_cell.angle_beta   90.00
_cell.angle_gamma   90.00
#
_symmetry.space_group_name_H-M   'P 1'
#
loop_
_entity.id
_entity.type
_entity.pdbx_description
1 polymer ?
#
loop_
_entity_poly.entity_id
_entity_poly.type
_entity_poly.pdbx_seq_one_letter_code
_entity_poly.pdbx_strand_id
1 'polypeptide(L)'
;MNGDWLIRGRDGRLSAYLLSEAAVRCRAERGPGGPWDAPRTVGGDQRVHPVLAVGQGPDGYAHLVSWRPTVTGESGLVHSTHFRPRLAALDWNPIGHPDKKGDRTGTPAVAVDAEGRAHVFVRNKGGGVSMVAQKEKGGWGPWRDLKGRDVHEDLAAVTGESGRVELYAAGPGRLLHWRQEEPGEQPVLEEELETPARPGTLYALATSADSTTLFFTDDSGDLCAWRPGAKPAPLLASAGPGPVSAIRCELDGHDCTLVGQRSASGRVVFAAYPTEQESAGAWWAESGPQLPADARVSLAEDEDGRVVAASLSPASGDLLLTRRKAEPGLALEAWRRP
;
A
#
# COMPACT_ATOMS: atom_id res chain seq x y z
N MET A 1 6.28 -5.85 -1.40
CA MET A 1 5.63 -4.98 -0.38
C MET A 1 4.37 -4.45 -1.00
N ASN A 2 3.29 -4.40 -0.25
CA ASN A 2 1.98 -3.93 -0.66
C ASN A 2 1.44 -2.94 0.38
N GLY A 3 0.65 -1.94 -0.07
CA GLY A 3 0.21 -0.83 0.77
C GLY A 3 1.32 0.17 1.09
N ASP A 4 0.99 1.15 1.91
CA ASP A 4 1.90 2.22 2.31
C ASP A 4 2.82 1.77 3.43
N TRP A 5 4.08 1.55 3.11
CA TRP A 5 5.10 1.17 4.09
C TRP A 5 5.75 2.36 4.80
N LEU A 6 5.48 3.59 4.35
CA LEU A 6 5.77 4.85 5.05
C LEU A 6 4.44 5.40 5.55
N ILE A 7 4.24 5.43 6.85
CA ILE A 7 2.98 5.86 7.45
C ILE A 7 3.22 6.87 8.56
N ARG A 8 2.24 7.75 8.81
CA ARG A 8 2.21 8.66 9.94
C ARG A 8 1.35 8.06 11.06
N GLY A 9 1.96 7.85 12.22
CA GLY A 9 1.23 7.45 13.42
C GLY A 9 0.36 8.56 13.98
N ARG A 10 -0.54 8.21 14.91
CA ARG A 10 -1.42 9.18 15.59
C ARG A 10 -0.69 10.27 16.37
N ASP A 11 0.57 10.02 16.71
CA ASP A 11 1.46 10.96 17.43
C ASP A 11 2.24 11.88 16.48
N GLY A 12 1.86 11.96 15.21
CA GLY A 12 2.46 12.79 14.17
C GLY A 12 3.76 12.26 13.58
N ARG A 13 4.33 11.17 14.12
CA ARG A 13 5.62 10.61 13.69
C ARG A 13 5.46 9.74 12.47
N LEU A 14 6.43 9.84 11.58
CA LEU A 14 6.56 8.89 10.48
C LEU A 14 7.25 7.60 10.93
N SER A 15 6.78 6.50 10.36
CA SER A 15 7.37 5.17 10.50
C SER A 15 7.53 4.53 9.13
N ALA A 16 8.67 3.89 8.89
CA ALA A 16 8.95 3.11 7.69
C ALA A 16 9.11 1.63 8.06
N TYR A 17 8.37 0.76 7.37
CA TYR A 17 8.47 -0.69 7.53
C TYR A 17 9.33 -1.27 6.42
N LEU A 18 10.38 -1.98 6.83
CA LEU A 18 11.43 -2.46 5.96
C LEU A 18 11.41 -4.00 5.95
N LEU A 19 11.51 -4.58 4.77
CA LEU A 19 11.82 -6.00 4.65
C LEU A 19 13.33 -6.21 4.75
N SER A 20 13.76 -7.22 5.48
CA SER A 20 15.16 -7.62 5.60
C SER A 20 15.22 -9.15 5.68
N GLU A 21 15.67 -9.81 4.63
CA GLU A 21 15.81 -11.27 4.51
C GLU A 21 14.59 -12.06 5.02
N ALA A 22 14.51 -12.33 6.31
CA ALA A 22 13.44 -13.11 6.93
C ALA A 22 12.76 -12.35 8.09
N ALA A 23 12.89 -11.02 8.13
CA ALA A 23 12.32 -10.20 9.20
C ALA A 23 11.74 -8.89 8.65
N VAL A 24 10.75 -8.35 9.34
CA VAL A 24 10.28 -6.99 9.16
C VAL A 24 10.94 -6.11 10.21
N ARG A 25 11.45 -4.96 9.80
CA ARG A 25 12.01 -3.95 10.68
C ARG A 25 11.20 -2.67 10.56
N CYS A 26 11.11 -1.93 11.65
CA CYS A 26 10.52 -0.60 11.70
C CYS A 26 11.59 0.42 12.07
N ARG A 27 11.68 1.50 11.32
CA ARG A 27 12.33 2.75 11.74
C ARG A 27 11.27 3.80 11.96
N ALA A 28 11.46 4.66 12.95
CA ALA A 28 10.51 5.72 13.26
C ALA A 28 11.24 6.99 13.65
N GLU A 29 10.60 8.11 13.47
CA GLU A 29 11.05 9.40 13.96
C GLU A 29 11.03 9.42 15.50
N ARG A 30 12.01 10.11 16.12
CA ARG A 30 12.06 10.33 17.58
C ARG A 30 11.00 11.31 18.05
N GLY A 31 10.63 12.23 17.20
CA GLY A 31 9.55 13.19 17.30
C GLY A 31 9.15 13.60 15.89
N PRO A 32 7.97 14.19 15.69
CA PRO A 32 7.53 14.63 14.37
C PRO A 32 8.58 15.51 13.69
N GLY A 33 8.90 15.21 12.43
CA GLY A 33 9.95 15.90 11.66
C GLY A 33 11.38 15.74 12.18
N GLY A 34 11.60 14.98 13.24
CA GLY A 34 12.87 14.82 13.92
C GLY A 34 13.79 13.75 13.33
N PRO A 35 14.93 13.49 13.99
CA PRO A 35 15.82 12.40 13.59
C PRO A 35 15.15 11.04 13.80
N TRP A 36 15.60 10.05 13.05
CA TRP A 36 15.07 8.68 13.08
C TRP A 36 15.85 7.79 14.03
N ASP A 37 15.13 6.86 14.67
CA ASP A 37 15.74 5.80 15.47
C ASP A 37 16.41 4.74 14.58
N ALA A 38 17.30 3.94 15.17
CA ALA A 38 17.80 2.73 14.54
C ALA A 38 16.65 1.74 14.27
N PRO A 39 16.74 0.93 13.20
CA PRO A 39 15.68 -0.03 12.88
C PRO A 39 15.52 -1.08 13.99
N ARG A 40 14.27 -1.41 14.32
CA ARG A 40 13.89 -2.44 15.30
C ARG A 40 13.17 -3.57 14.59
N THR A 41 13.42 -4.80 15.00
CA THR A 41 12.71 -5.97 14.47
C THR A 41 11.26 -5.98 14.96
N VAL A 42 10.33 -6.25 14.06
CA VAL A 42 8.92 -6.47 14.37
C VAL A 42 8.70 -7.96 14.67
N GLY A 43 7.97 -8.24 15.76
CA GLY A 43 7.64 -9.62 16.14
C GLY A 43 8.83 -10.44 16.70
N GLY A 44 9.83 -9.78 17.26
CA GLY A 44 10.98 -10.44 17.90
C GLY A 44 11.79 -11.28 16.91
N ASP A 45 12.16 -12.51 17.30
CA ASP A 45 12.97 -13.44 16.51
C ASP A 45 12.15 -14.28 15.51
N GLN A 46 10.87 -14.02 15.35
CA GLN A 46 10.02 -14.78 14.44
C GLN A 46 10.34 -14.49 12.99
N ARG A 47 10.70 -15.52 12.25
CA ARG A 47 11.01 -15.42 10.82
C ARG A 47 9.73 -15.37 9.99
N VAL A 48 9.73 -14.51 8.97
CA VAL A 48 8.67 -14.39 7.96
C VAL A 48 9.28 -14.47 6.56
N HIS A 49 8.46 -14.77 5.56
CA HIS A 49 8.90 -14.64 4.17
C HIS A 49 9.13 -13.16 3.81
N PRO A 50 9.96 -12.86 2.78
CA PRO A 50 10.27 -11.48 2.39
C PRO A 50 9.10 -10.82 1.63
N VAL A 51 7.93 -10.88 2.22
CA VAL A 51 6.67 -10.31 1.71
C VAL A 51 5.99 -9.57 2.87
N LEU A 52 5.53 -8.37 2.61
CA LEU A 52 4.88 -7.52 3.61
C LEU A 52 3.71 -6.77 2.98
N ALA A 53 2.56 -6.82 3.63
CA ALA A 53 1.48 -5.87 3.44
C ALA A 53 1.34 -4.98 4.66
N VAL A 54 1.09 -3.70 4.45
CA VAL A 54 0.90 -2.69 5.48
C VAL A 54 -0.42 -1.99 5.26
N GLY A 55 -1.25 -1.92 6.30
CA GLY A 55 -2.47 -1.12 6.34
C GLY A 55 -2.51 -0.30 7.61
N GLN A 56 -3.13 0.86 7.58
CA GLN A 56 -3.28 1.72 8.74
C GLN A 56 -4.76 1.96 9.03
N GLY A 57 -5.12 1.87 10.30
CA GLY A 57 -6.47 2.16 10.78
C GLY A 57 -6.68 3.63 11.14
N PRO A 58 -7.93 4.04 11.38
CA PRO A 58 -8.28 5.39 11.79
C PRO A 58 -7.71 5.75 13.17
N ASP A 59 -7.33 4.76 13.97
CA ASP A 59 -6.61 4.87 15.23
C ASP A 59 -5.11 5.13 15.06
N GLY A 60 -4.62 5.12 13.82
CA GLY A 60 -3.21 5.28 13.48
C GLY A 60 -2.36 4.04 13.72
N TYR A 61 -2.97 2.90 14.04
CA TYR A 61 -2.24 1.64 14.23
C TYR A 61 -1.85 1.03 12.89
N ALA A 62 -0.63 0.51 12.82
CA ALA A 62 -0.19 -0.25 11.66
C ALA A 62 -0.53 -1.73 11.81
N HIS A 63 -1.20 -2.27 10.81
CA HIS A 63 -1.47 -3.69 10.66
C HIS A 63 -0.52 -4.26 9.61
N LEU A 64 0.31 -5.19 10.06
CA LEU A 64 1.36 -5.82 9.26
C LEU A 64 0.96 -7.25 8.97
N VAL A 65 1.02 -7.65 7.71
CA VAL A 65 0.67 -9.02 7.28
C VAL A 65 1.81 -9.60 6.45
N SER A 66 2.17 -10.83 6.74
CA SER A 66 3.21 -11.55 6.01
C SER A 66 2.90 -13.04 5.93
N TRP A 67 3.67 -13.79 5.15
CA TRP A 67 3.70 -15.23 5.14
C TRP A 67 4.77 -15.75 6.10
N ARG A 68 4.47 -16.85 6.80
CA ARG A 68 5.42 -17.54 7.67
C ARG A 68 5.43 -19.03 7.36
N PRO A 69 6.61 -19.68 7.30
CA PRO A 69 6.70 -21.13 7.26
C PRO A 69 6.04 -21.74 8.50
N THR A 70 5.23 -22.78 8.31
CA THR A 70 4.70 -23.60 9.40
C THR A 70 5.68 -24.72 9.74
N VAL A 71 5.48 -25.38 10.87
CA VAL A 71 6.28 -26.55 11.27
C VAL A 71 6.16 -27.73 10.33
N THR A 72 5.10 -27.79 9.53
CA THR A 72 4.82 -28.82 8.52
C THR A 72 5.45 -28.49 7.14
N GLY A 73 6.13 -27.34 7.01
CA GLY A 73 6.74 -26.86 5.76
C GLY A 73 5.78 -26.13 4.84
N GLU A 74 4.52 -26.05 5.17
CA GLU A 74 3.52 -25.20 4.49
C GLU A 74 3.74 -23.73 4.85
N SER A 75 3.00 -22.81 4.22
CA SER A 75 3.01 -21.40 4.57
C SER A 75 1.65 -20.98 5.16
N GLY A 76 1.67 -20.17 6.20
CA GLY A 76 0.48 -19.55 6.78
C GLY A 76 0.65 -18.04 6.85
N LEU A 77 -0.46 -17.32 6.75
CA LEU A 77 -0.46 -15.88 6.98
C LEU A 77 -0.35 -15.58 8.47
N VAL A 78 0.40 -14.54 8.77
CA VAL A 78 0.59 -14.02 10.11
C VAL A 78 0.34 -12.51 10.11
N HIS A 79 -0.15 -12.01 11.23
CA HIS A 79 -0.47 -10.61 11.45
C HIS A 79 0.22 -10.10 12.72
N SER A 80 0.67 -8.85 12.67
CA SER A 80 1.17 -8.12 13.83
C SER A 80 0.56 -6.72 13.84
N THR A 81 0.24 -6.20 15.03
CA THR A 81 -0.20 -4.80 15.20
C THR A 81 0.91 -3.99 15.84
N HIS A 82 1.20 -2.82 15.28
CA HIS A 82 2.11 -1.85 15.84
C HIS A 82 1.31 -0.61 16.27
N PHE A 83 1.06 -0.50 17.56
CA PHE A 83 0.21 0.55 18.13
C PHE A 83 0.86 1.93 18.13
N ARG A 84 2.19 1.99 18.28
CA ARG A 84 2.95 3.24 18.31
C ARG A 84 4.35 3.03 17.77
N PRO A 85 4.88 3.98 17.00
CA PRO A 85 6.18 3.86 16.32
C PRO A 85 7.36 3.45 17.21
N ARG A 86 7.37 3.86 18.45
CA ARG A 86 8.49 3.60 19.38
C ARG A 86 8.26 2.47 20.38
N LEU A 87 7.08 1.90 20.40
CA LEU A 87 6.81 0.67 21.15
C LEU A 87 7.22 -0.54 20.32
N ALA A 88 7.38 -1.68 20.99
CA ALA A 88 7.48 -2.95 20.28
C ALA A 88 6.13 -3.25 19.59
N ALA A 89 6.19 -3.72 18.35
CA ALA A 89 5.03 -4.30 17.71
C ALA A 89 4.66 -5.62 18.43
N LEU A 90 3.40 -6.01 18.33
CA LEU A 90 2.97 -7.32 18.83
C LEU A 90 3.68 -8.44 18.07
N ASP A 91 3.76 -9.60 18.68
CA ASP A 91 4.26 -10.80 18.03
C ASP A 91 3.42 -11.16 16.81
N TRP A 92 4.04 -11.91 15.88
CA TRP A 92 3.35 -12.43 14.73
C TRP A 92 2.35 -13.51 15.12
N ASN A 93 1.06 -13.20 15.03
CA ASN A 93 -0.03 -14.11 15.32
C ASN A 93 -0.53 -14.81 14.06
N PRO A 94 -0.69 -16.14 14.05
CA PRO A 94 -1.26 -16.85 12.91
C PRO A 94 -2.70 -16.42 12.62
N ILE A 95 -3.00 -16.15 11.36
CA ILE A 95 -4.36 -15.89 10.88
C ILE A 95 -4.85 -16.98 9.90
N GLY A 96 -4.07 -18.03 9.76
CA GLY A 96 -4.42 -19.21 8.97
C GLY A 96 -4.10 -19.07 7.48
N HIS A 97 -4.84 -19.82 6.68
CA HIS A 97 -4.70 -19.89 5.22
C HIS A 97 -6.09 -20.09 4.61
N PRO A 98 -6.41 -19.46 3.45
CA PRO A 98 -7.70 -19.66 2.79
C PRO A 98 -7.90 -21.09 2.31
N ASP A 99 -6.83 -21.78 1.93
CA ASP A 99 -6.84 -23.15 1.43
C ASP A 99 -6.37 -24.13 2.51
N LYS A 100 -6.86 -25.36 2.49
CA LYS A 100 -6.56 -26.39 3.51
C LYS A 100 -5.09 -26.80 3.57
N LYS A 101 -4.34 -26.64 2.46
CA LYS A 101 -2.90 -26.86 2.38
C LYS A 101 -2.29 -25.69 1.63
N GLY A 102 -1.41 -24.96 2.29
CA GLY A 102 -1.03 -23.65 1.85
C GLY A 102 0.40 -23.54 1.38
N ASP A 103 0.54 -23.27 0.06
CA ASP A 103 1.66 -22.54 -0.46
C ASP A 103 1.30 -21.05 -0.51
N ARG A 104 2.30 -20.19 -0.63
CA ARG A 104 2.07 -18.77 -0.86
C ARG A 104 1.35 -18.57 -2.20
N THR A 105 0.29 -17.79 -2.18
CA THR A 105 -0.55 -17.55 -3.36
C THR A 105 -0.42 -16.11 -3.88
N GLY A 106 0.57 -15.37 -3.43
CA GLY A 106 0.86 -13.98 -3.81
C GLY A 106 1.17 -13.10 -2.61
N THR A 107 1.24 -11.80 -2.85
CA THR A 107 1.40 -10.79 -1.80
C THR A 107 0.03 -10.48 -1.20
N PRO A 108 -0.16 -10.60 0.12
CA PRO A 108 -1.41 -10.19 0.74
C PRO A 108 -1.65 -8.69 0.58
N ALA A 109 -2.91 -8.28 0.65
CA ALA A 109 -3.32 -6.88 0.84
C ALA A 109 -4.04 -6.75 2.17
N VAL A 110 -3.96 -5.57 2.79
CA VAL A 110 -4.65 -5.28 4.06
C VAL A 110 -5.19 -3.87 4.05
N ALA A 111 -6.44 -3.73 4.46
CA ALA A 111 -7.09 -2.45 4.75
C ALA A 111 -7.79 -2.52 6.09
N VAL A 112 -8.02 -1.38 6.73
CA VAL A 112 -8.62 -1.29 8.07
C VAL A 112 -9.84 -0.39 7.98
N ASP A 113 -11.01 -0.90 8.32
CA ASP A 113 -12.28 -0.17 8.24
C ASP A 113 -12.41 0.92 9.31
N ALA A 114 -13.49 1.71 9.25
CA ALA A 114 -13.77 2.78 10.23
C ALA A 114 -13.93 2.27 11.66
N GLU A 115 -14.25 0.99 11.87
CA GLU A 115 -14.37 0.38 13.18
C GLU A 115 -13.02 -0.14 13.73
N GLY A 116 -11.93 0.07 12.98
CA GLY A 116 -10.59 -0.36 13.34
C GLY A 116 -10.34 -1.86 13.09
N ARG A 117 -11.18 -2.55 12.31
CA ARG A 117 -11.02 -3.96 11.98
C ARG A 117 -10.15 -4.13 10.74
N ALA A 118 -9.10 -4.91 10.86
CA ALA A 118 -8.27 -5.27 9.73
C ALA A 118 -8.93 -6.36 8.87
N HIS A 119 -8.93 -6.12 7.56
CA HIS A 119 -9.37 -7.03 6.51
C HIS A 119 -8.16 -7.44 5.69
N VAL A 120 -7.87 -8.73 5.65
CA VAL A 120 -6.73 -9.28 4.91
C VAL A 120 -7.24 -10.05 3.71
N PHE A 121 -6.68 -9.74 2.56
CA PHE A 121 -7.05 -10.31 1.27
C PHE A 121 -5.85 -11.04 0.67
N VAL A 122 -6.12 -12.14 0.00
CA VAL A 122 -5.11 -12.90 -0.71
C VAL A 122 -5.75 -13.68 -1.87
N ARG A 123 -4.98 -13.86 -2.95
CA ARG A 123 -5.38 -14.80 -4.01
C ARG A 123 -5.50 -16.21 -3.43
N ASN A 124 -6.54 -16.95 -3.79
CA ASN A 124 -6.68 -18.35 -3.43
C ASN A 124 -6.20 -19.29 -4.55
N LYS A 125 -6.08 -20.59 -4.26
CA LYS A 125 -5.66 -21.61 -5.24
C LYS A 125 -6.59 -21.73 -6.45
N GLY A 126 -7.86 -21.36 -6.29
CA GLY A 126 -8.84 -21.32 -7.37
C GLY A 126 -8.68 -20.15 -8.34
N GLY A 127 -7.72 -19.26 -8.08
CA GLY A 127 -7.50 -18.05 -8.88
C GLY A 127 -8.46 -16.91 -8.57
N GLY A 128 -9.31 -17.05 -7.56
CA GLY A 128 -10.15 -15.98 -7.01
C GLY A 128 -9.49 -15.29 -5.81
N VAL A 129 -10.26 -14.50 -5.08
CA VAL A 129 -9.82 -13.80 -3.88
C VAL A 129 -10.47 -14.40 -2.65
N SER A 130 -9.72 -14.58 -1.59
CA SER A 130 -10.22 -14.91 -0.26
C SER A 130 -9.85 -13.81 0.74
N MET A 131 -10.70 -13.65 1.74
CA MET A 131 -10.59 -12.65 2.79
C MET A 131 -10.74 -13.26 4.18
N VAL A 132 -10.05 -12.67 5.15
CA VAL A 132 -10.32 -12.85 6.59
C VAL A 132 -10.35 -11.48 7.26
N ALA A 133 -11.28 -11.27 8.19
CA ALA A 133 -11.40 -10.01 8.93
C ALA A 133 -11.26 -10.22 10.44
N GLN A 134 -10.81 -9.20 11.14
CA GLN A 134 -10.88 -9.15 12.59
C GLN A 134 -12.34 -9.08 13.05
N LYS A 135 -12.61 -9.70 14.21
CA LYS A 135 -13.92 -9.63 14.86
C LYS A 135 -13.98 -8.43 15.78
N GLU A 136 -15.16 -7.88 16.00
CA GLU A 136 -15.41 -6.78 16.94
C GLU A 136 -14.79 -7.01 18.34
N LYS A 137 -14.90 -8.23 18.87
CA LYS A 137 -14.36 -8.60 20.20
C LYS A 137 -12.92 -9.12 20.15
N GLY A 138 -12.20 -8.86 19.06
CA GLY A 138 -10.84 -9.35 18.82
C GLY A 138 -10.78 -10.77 18.24
N GLY A 139 -9.58 -11.16 17.81
CA GLY A 139 -9.34 -12.39 17.07
C GLY A 139 -9.82 -12.30 15.62
N TRP A 140 -9.69 -13.40 14.89
CA TRP A 140 -9.98 -13.47 13.46
C TRP A 140 -11.23 -14.28 13.16
N GLY A 141 -11.95 -13.89 12.12
CA GLY A 141 -13.09 -14.63 11.56
C GLY A 141 -12.63 -15.85 10.76
N PRO A 142 -13.58 -16.58 10.14
CA PRO A 142 -13.25 -17.60 9.16
C PRO A 142 -12.80 -16.95 7.84
N TRP A 143 -11.96 -17.65 7.07
CA TRP A 143 -11.69 -17.31 5.69
C TRP A 143 -12.94 -17.40 4.85
N ARG A 144 -13.18 -16.42 4.00
CA ARG A 144 -14.32 -16.29 3.11
C ARG A 144 -13.86 -16.13 1.67
N ASP A 145 -14.50 -16.83 0.76
CA ASP A 145 -14.27 -16.70 -0.68
C ASP A 145 -15.07 -15.51 -1.23
N LEU A 146 -14.39 -14.50 -1.74
CA LEU A 146 -14.97 -13.32 -2.37
C LEU A 146 -15.26 -13.53 -3.86
N LYS A 147 -15.02 -14.75 -4.37
CA LYS A 147 -15.14 -15.07 -5.78
C LYS A 147 -14.05 -14.38 -6.63
N GLY A 148 -14.38 -13.99 -7.85
CA GLY A 148 -13.40 -13.65 -8.87
C GLY A 148 -12.81 -14.93 -9.48
N ARG A 149 -12.04 -14.77 -10.52
CA ARG A 149 -11.31 -15.87 -11.19
C ARG A 149 -10.10 -15.33 -11.92
N ASP A 150 -9.08 -16.14 -12.04
CA ASP A 150 -7.85 -15.84 -12.80
C ASP A 150 -7.20 -14.50 -12.41
N VAL A 151 -7.35 -14.08 -11.14
CA VAL A 151 -6.72 -12.85 -10.66
C VAL A 151 -5.21 -13.04 -10.57
N HIS A 152 -4.47 -11.97 -10.82
CA HIS A 152 -3.01 -11.93 -10.61
C HIS A 152 -2.67 -11.99 -9.12
N GLU A 153 -1.39 -12.15 -8.80
CA GLU A 153 -0.92 -12.30 -7.42
C GLU A 153 -0.94 -11.00 -6.60
N ASP A 154 -1.02 -9.86 -7.27
CA ASP A 154 -1.06 -8.54 -6.67
C ASP A 154 -2.51 -8.04 -6.54
N LEU A 155 -2.82 -7.57 -5.37
CA LEU A 155 -4.11 -6.98 -5.00
C LEU A 155 -3.85 -5.58 -4.47
N ALA A 156 -4.79 -4.66 -4.63
CA ALA A 156 -4.73 -3.36 -3.97
C ALA A 156 -5.96 -3.18 -3.08
N ALA A 157 -5.74 -2.93 -1.79
CA ALA A 157 -6.81 -2.67 -0.83
C ALA A 157 -6.67 -1.27 -0.25
N VAL A 158 -7.77 -0.59 -0.08
CA VAL A 158 -7.83 0.78 0.45
C VAL A 158 -9.06 0.92 1.34
N THR A 159 -8.99 1.83 2.29
CA THR A 159 -10.17 2.27 3.05
C THR A 159 -10.52 3.66 2.56
N GLY A 160 -11.73 3.82 2.03
CA GLY A 160 -12.27 5.11 1.63
C GLY A 160 -12.47 6.04 2.85
N GLU A 161 -12.64 7.33 2.62
CA GLU A 161 -12.94 8.30 3.70
C GLU A 161 -14.26 7.97 4.41
N SER A 162 -15.20 7.28 3.72
CA SER A 162 -16.42 6.73 4.34
C SER A 162 -16.16 5.60 5.35
N GLY A 163 -14.90 5.14 5.47
CA GLY A 163 -14.51 4.05 6.34
C GLY A 163 -14.79 2.65 5.78
N ARG A 164 -15.31 2.55 4.57
CA ARG A 164 -15.54 1.28 3.88
C ARG A 164 -14.26 0.78 3.21
N VAL A 165 -14.03 -0.51 3.30
CA VAL A 165 -12.92 -1.17 2.62
C VAL A 165 -13.30 -1.47 1.18
N GLU A 166 -12.40 -1.15 0.28
CA GLU A 166 -12.45 -1.50 -1.12
C GLU A 166 -11.22 -2.32 -1.52
N LEU A 167 -11.43 -3.26 -2.44
CA LEU A 167 -10.42 -4.14 -2.96
C LEU A 167 -10.44 -4.14 -4.47
N TYR A 168 -9.26 -4.06 -5.06
CA TYR A 168 -9.04 -4.15 -6.49
C TYR A 168 -8.12 -5.33 -6.82
N ALA A 169 -8.43 -5.99 -7.91
CA ALA A 169 -7.59 -7.03 -8.50
C ALA A 169 -7.59 -6.91 -10.02
N ALA A 170 -6.51 -7.36 -10.64
CA ALA A 170 -6.44 -7.52 -12.09
C ALA A 170 -6.42 -9.01 -12.44
N GLY A 171 -7.01 -9.33 -13.60
CA GLY A 171 -6.89 -10.62 -14.26
C GLY A 171 -6.62 -10.42 -15.73
N PRO A 172 -6.54 -11.50 -16.55
CA PRO A 172 -6.32 -11.40 -17.98
C PRO A 172 -7.41 -10.54 -18.65
N GLY A 173 -7.02 -9.33 -19.09
CA GLY A 173 -7.89 -8.40 -19.81
C GLY A 173 -8.96 -7.72 -18.97
N ARG A 174 -8.89 -7.75 -17.65
CA ARG A 174 -9.93 -7.18 -16.79
C ARG A 174 -9.43 -6.67 -15.46
N LEU A 175 -10.20 -5.74 -14.89
CA LEU A 175 -10.11 -5.27 -13.50
C LEU A 175 -11.37 -5.69 -12.76
N LEU A 176 -11.22 -6.00 -11.48
CA LEU A 176 -12.31 -6.37 -10.59
C LEU A 176 -12.27 -5.45 -9.38
N HIS A 177 -13.45 -5.03 -8.91
CA HIS A 177 -13.64 -4.17 -7.75
C HIS A 177 -14.65 -4.78 -6.79
N TRP A 178 -14.26 -4.88 -5.52
CA TRP A 178 -15.12 -5.27 -4.39
C TRP A 178 -15.21 -4.10 -3.42
N ARG A 179 -16.38 -3.91 -2.83
CA ARG A 179 -16.64 -2.85 -1.85
C ARG A 179 -17.49 -3.37 -0.70
N GLN A 180 -17.25 -2.86 0.49
CA GLN A 180 -18.17 -3.02 1.61
C GLN A 180 -19.41 -2.14 1.42
N GLU A 181 -20.59 -2.65 1.70
CA GLU A 181 -21.81 -1.85 1.78
C GLU A 181 -21.77 -0.93 3.01
N GLU A 182 -21.38 -1.50 4.16
CA GLU A 182 -21.13 -0.77 5.41
C GLU A 182 -19.79 -1.24 6.03
N PRO A 183 -19.11 -0.39 6.85
CA PRO A 183 -17.91 -0.81 7.58
C PRO A 183 -18.15 -2.08 8.39
N GLY A 184 -17.19 -3.00 8.39
CA GLY A 184 -17.26 -4.29 9.08
C GLY A 184 -17.97 -5.40 8.34
N GLU A 185 -18.63 -5.12 7.25
CA GLU A 185 -19.25 -6.14 6.40
C GLU A 185 -18.24 -6.81 5.45
N GLN A 186 -18.68 -7.89 4.83
CA GLN A 186 -17.89 -8.55 3.80
C GLN A 186 -17.99 -7.74 2.50
N PRO A 187 -16.86 -7.35 1.86
CA PRO A 187 -16.92 -6.74 0.54
C PRO A 187 -17.58 -7.67 -0.49
N VAL A 188 -18.39 -7.10 -1.35
CA VAL A 188 -19.03 -7.80 -2.47
C VAL A 188 -18.44 -7.32 -3.79
N LEU A 189 -18.41 -8.19 -4.80
CA LEU A 189 -17.98 -7.82 -6.15
C LEU A 189 -19.04 -6.90 -6.76
N GLU A 190 -18.68 -5.63 -6.97
CA GLU A 190 -19.55 -4.60 -7.54
C GLU A 190 -19.32 -4.39 -9.03
N GLU A 191 -18.08 -4.44 -9.47
CA GLU A 191 -17.76 -4.13 -10.86
C GLU A 191 -16.66 -5.05 -11.41
N GLU A 192 -16.86 -5.47 -12.66
CA GLU A 192 -15.86 -6.13 -13.49
C GLU A 192 -15.75 -5.32 -14.80
N LEU A 193 -14.56 -4.77 -15.05
CA LEU A 193 -14.28 -3.90 -16.18
C LEU A 193 -13.35 -4.60 -17.15
N GLU A 194 -13.74 -4.69 -18.42
CA GLU A 194 -12.89 -5.23 -19.49
C GLU A 194 -11.77 -4.23 -19.85
N THR A 195 -10.70 -4.28 -19.10
CA THR A 195 -9.51 -3.42 -19.27
C THR A 195 -8.28 -4.18 -18.80
N PRO A 196 -7.26 -4.34 -19.66
CA PRO A 196 -6.02 -4.98 -19.26
C PRO A 196 -5.20 -4.11 -18.35
N ALA A 197 -4.61 -4.73 -17.32
CA ALA A 197 -3.63 -4.09 -16.43
C ALA A 197 -2.41 -4.98 -16.29
N ARG A 198 -1.23 -4.38 -16.33
CA ARG A 198 0.02 -5.11 -16.14
C ARG A 198 0.11 -5.63 -14.70
N PRO A 199 0.49 -6.90 -14.50
CA PRO A 199 0.69 -7.44 -13.15
C PRO A 199 1.73 -6.62 -12.37
N GLY A 200 1.51 -6.48 -11.06
CA GLY A 200 2.42 -5.77 -10.16
C GLY A 200 2.36 -4.25 -10.23
N THR A 201 1.31 -3.67 -10.84
CA THR A 201 1.21 -2.21 -11.01
C THR A 201 0.03 -1.57 -10.28
N LEU A 202 -0.80 -2.35 -9.59
CA LEU A 202 -1.99 -1.84 -8.89
C LEU A 202 -1.61 -1.03 -7.65
N TYR A 203 -2.24 0.13 -7.51
CA TYR A 203 -2.21 0.95 -6.31
C TYR A 203 -3.54 1.69 -6.14
N ALA A 204 -4.15 1.64 -4.98
CA ALA A 204 -5.44 2.26 -4.69
C ALA A 204 -5.30 3.39 -3.67
N LEU A 205 -6.02 4.48 -3.89
CA LEU A 205 -6.03 5.70 -3.06
C LEU A 205 -7.46 6.16 -2.81
N ALA A 206 -7.80 6.54 -1.59
CA ALA A 206 -9.01 7.31 -1.30
C ALA A 206 -8.83 8.75 -1.82
N THR A 207 -9.68 9.18 -2.75
CA THR A 207 -9.57 10.49 -3.41
C THR A 207 -10.65 11.47 -2.97
N SER A 208 -11.77 10.98 -2.47
CA SER A 208 -12.80 11.80 -1.79
C SER A 208 -13.61 10.95 -0.81
N ALA A 209 -14.60 11.57 -0.16
CA ALA A 209 -15.45 10.90 0.83
C ALA A 209 -16.12 9.62 0.27
N ASP A 210 -16.50 9.63 -0.99
CA ASP A 210 -17.24 8.54 -1.63
C ASP A 210 -16.48 7.85 -2.77
N SER A 211 -15.25 8.28 -3.05
CA SER A 211 -14.47 7.78 -4.17
C SER A 211 -13.10 7.26 -3.77
N THR A 212 -12.76 6.14 -4.39
CA THR A 212 -11.39 5.62 -4.44
C THR A 212 -10.91 5.57 -5.88
N THR A 213 -9.63 5.76 -6.10
CA THR A 213 -9.01 5.71 -7.42
C THR A 213 -7.99 4.58 -7.46
N LEU A 214 -8.15 3.65 -8.39
CA LEU A 214 -7.14 2.66 -8.73
C LEU A 214 -6.18 3.23 -9.78
N PHE A 215 -4.89 3.20 -9.49
CA PHE A 215 -3.81 3.43 -10.44
C PHE A 215 -3.27 2.09 -10.94
N PHE A 216 -3.05 1.99 -12.24
CA PHE A 216 -2.46 0.81 -12.86
C PHE A 216 -1.76 1.18 -14.17
N THR A 217 -0.85 0.35 -14.63
CA THR A 217 -0.25 0.49 -15.96
C THR A 217 -0.98 -0.44 -16.92
N ASP A 218 -1.47 0.08 -18.03
CA ASP A 218 -2.13 -0.70 -19.07
C ASP A 218 -1.12 -1.43 -19.98
N ASP A 219 -1.61 -2.21 -20.94
CA ASP A 219 -0.77 -2.95 -21.90
C ASP A 219 0.01 -2.02 -22.83
N SER A 220 -0.50 -0.79 -23.10
CA SER A 220 0.19 0.22 -23.90
C SER A 220 1.38 0.83 -23.18
N GLY A 221 1.42 0.72 -21.85
CA GLY A 221 2.44 1.29 -20.99
C GLY A 221 2.05 2.64 -20.40
N ASP A 222 0.77 3.00 -20.50
CA ASP A 222 0.26 4.22 -19.88
C ASP A 222 -0.15 3.96 -18.43
N LEU A 223 0.20 4.88 -17.54
CA LEU A 223 -0.36 4.95 -16.20
C LEU A 223 -1.79 5.49 -16.31
N CYS A 224 -2.73 4.68 -15.89
CA CYS A 224 -4.16 4.98 -15.89
C CYS A 224 -4.68 5.18 -14.47
N ALA A 225 -5.71 6.03 -14.33
CA ALA A 225 -6.53 6.16 -13.13
C ALA A 225 -7.94 5.68 -13.42
N TRP A 226 -8.49 4.86 -12.53
CA TRP A 226 -9.86 4.37 -12.63
C TRP A 226 -10.62 4.57 -11.32
N ARG A 227 -11.77 5.22 -11.42
CA ARG A 227 -12.78 5.27 -10.36
C ARG A 227 -13.93 4.36 -10.73
N PRO A 228 -14.42 3.48 -9.84
CA PRO A 228 -15.59 2.63 -10.10
C PRO A 228 -16.79 3.43 -10.63
N GLY A 229 -17.49 2.86 -11.59
CA GLY A 229 -18.59 3.52 -12.29
C GLY A 229 -18.15 4.46 -13.43
N ALA A 230 -16.86 4.69 -13.66
CA ALA A 230 -16.32 5.52 -14.75
C ALA A 230 -15.42 4.69 -15.68
N LYS A 231 -15.04 5.27 -16.80
CA LYS A 231 -13.99 4.67 -17.66
C LYS A 231 -12.61 5.04 -17.12
N PRO A 232 -11.61 4.14 -17.23
CA PRO A 232 -10.22 4.50 -16.93
C PRO A 232 -9.75 5.67 -17.78
N ALA A 233 -9.06 6.59 -17.14
CA ALA A 233 -8.45 7.74 -17.81
C ALA A 233 -6.93 7.55 -17.87
N PRO A 234 -6.30 7.58 -19.05
CA PRO A 234 -4.85 7.62 -19.14
C PRO A 234 -4.34 8.97 -18.61
N LEU A 235 -3.34 8.92 -17.74
CA LEU A 235 -2.71 10.12 -17.16
C LEU A 235 -1.47 10.52 -17.95
N LEU A 236 -0.54 9.59 -18.10
CA LEU A 236 0.75 9.79 -18.78
C LEU A 236 1.43 8.42 -18.96
N ALA A 237 2.46 8.36 -19.82
CA ALA A 237 3.26 7.15 -19.97
C ALA A 237 3.88 6.75 -18.62
N SER A 238 3.80 5.47 -18.24
CA SER A 238 4.40 4.95 -17.01
C SER A 238 5.92 5.17 -17.03
N ALA A 239 6.47 5.68 -15.95
CA ALA A 239 7.89 6.00 -15.88
C ALA A 239 8.78 4.77 -15.69
N GLY A 240 8.23 3.68 -15.14
CA GLY A 240 9.00 2.47 -14.85
C GLY A 240 8.12 1.28 -14.45
N PRO A 241 8.73 0.15 -14.17
CA PRO A 241 8.00 -1.04 -13.72
C PRO A 241 7.54 -0.91 -12.27
N GLY A 242 6.48 -1.61 -11.93
CA GLY A 242 5.91 -1.68 -10.59
C GLY A 242 4.86 -0.61 -10.30
N PRO A 243 4.25 -0.68 -9.13
CA PRO A 243 3.19 0.23 -8.76
C PRO A 243 3.73 1.63 -8.51
N VAL A 244 2.88 2.61 -8.69
CA VAL A 244 3.09 3.96 -8.15
C VAL A 244 2.84 3.95 -6.64
N SER A 245 3.24 5.00 -5.95
CA SER A 245 2.68 5.42 -4.68
C SER A 245 1.96 6.73 -4.91
N ALA A 246 0.80 6.93 -4.34
CA ALA A 246 0.04 8.15 -4.51
C ALA A 246 -0.53 8.64 -3.18
N ILE A 247 -0.63 9.95 -3.02
CA ILE A 247 -1.31 10.59 -1.90
C ILE A 247 -2.16 11.75 -2.39
N ARG A 248 -3.24 12.04 -1.66
CA ARG A 248 -3.96 13.30 -1.77
C ARG A 248 -3.28 14.31 -0.85
N CYS A 249 -2.93 15.47 -1.36
CA CYS A 249 -2.22 16.51 -0.61
C CYS A 249 -2.57 17.90 -1.14
N GLU A 250 -2.31 18.91 -0.33
CA GLU A 250 -2.43 20.29 -0.77
C GLU A 250 -1.13 20.77 -1.43
N LEU A 251 -1.23 21.26 -2.67
CA LEU A 251 -0.14 21.92 -3.39
C LEU A 251 -0.59 23.32 -3.78
N ASP A 252 0.05 24.35 -3.21
CA ASP A 252 -0.22 25.76 -3.48
C ASP A 252 -1.70 26.16 -3.32
N GLY A 253 -2.36 25.63 -2.29
CA GLY A 253 -3.78 25.90 -2.01
C GLY A 253 -4.76 25.07 -2.84
N HIS A 254 -4.27 24.10 -3.63
CA HIS A 254 -5.09 23.22 -4.44
C HIS A 254 -5.05 21.78 -3.89
N ASP A 255 -6.21 21.13 -3.86
CA ASP A 255 -6.32 19.70 -3.59
C ASP A 255 -5.81 18.91 -4.80
N CYS A 256 -4.70 18.22 -4.61
CA CYS A 256 -4.00 17.49 -5.65
C CYS A 256 -3.78 16.02 -5.29
N THR A 257 -3.82 15.18 -6.30
CA THR A 257 -3.27 13.84 -6.24
C THR A 257 -1.82 13.87 -6.74
N LEU A 258 -0.90 13.54 -5.85
CA LEU A 258 0.51 13.41 -6.15
C LEU A 258 0.87 11.94 -6.32
N VAL A 259 1.49 11.61 -7.44
CA VAL A 259 1.95 10.26 -7.78
C VAL A 259 3.47 10.25 -7.81
N GLY A 260 4.08 9.23 -7.21
CA GLY A 260 5.52 9.00 -7.23
C GLY A 260 5.85 7.59 -7.73
N GLN A 261 6.89 7.46 -8.56
CA GLN A 261 7.35 6.17 -9.09
C GLN A 261 8.87 6.15 -9.22
N ARG A 262 9.49 4.96 -9.12
CA ARG A 262 10.86 4.78 -9.58
C ARG A 262 10.85 4.61 -11.09
N SER A 263 11.52 5.51 -11.80
CA SER A 263 11.61 5.47 -13.26
C SER A 263 12.54 4.35 -13.77
N ALA A 264 12.44 4.06 -15.04
CA ALA A 264 13.36 3.15 -15.73
C ALA A 264 14.82 3.66 -15.70
N SER A 265 15.02 4.99 -15.63
CA SER A 265 16.35 5.60 -15.43
C SER A 265 16.92 5.35 -14.04
N GLY A 266 16.10 4.88 -13.10
CA GLY A 266 16.49 4.58 -11.72
C GLY A 266 16.30 5.73 -10.73
N ARG A 267 15.75 6.87 -11.14
CA ARG A 267 15.46 8.00 -10.24
C ARG A 267 13.98 8.04 -9.86
N VAL A 268 13.64 8.75 -8.79
CA VAL A 268 12.23 8.98 -8.46
C VAL A 268 11.67 10.07 -9.36
N VAL A 269 10.48 9.83 -9.89
CA VAL A 269 9.71 10.82 -10.63
C VAL A 269 8.39 11.07 -9.91
N PHE A 270 7.92 12.31 -10.02
CA PHE A 270 6.67 12.77 -9.43
C PHE A 270 5.80 13.41 -10.49
N ALA A 271 4.50 13.18 -10.41
CA ALA A 271 3.50 13.88 -11.20
C ALA A 271 2.33 14.28 -10.29
N ALA A 272 1.76 15.44 -10.50
CA ALA A 272 0.62 15.90 -9.74
C ALA A 272 -0.47 16.43 -10.67
N TYR A 273 -1.71 16.27 -10.27
CA TYR A 273 -2.89 16.83 -10.95
C TYR A 273 -3.97 17.14 -9.91
N PRO A 274 -4.92 18.06 -10.19
CA PRO A 274 -6.03 18.32 -9.29
C PRO A 274 -6.82 17.04 -9.04
N THR A 275 -7.10 16.73 -7.78
CA THR A 275 -7.74 15.47 -7.40
C THR A 275 -9.03 15.24 -8.18
N GLU A 276 -9.18 14.03 -8.73
CA GLU A 276 -10.31 13.59 -9.57
C GLU A 276 -10.47 14.34 -10.90
N GLN A 277 -9.44 15.09 -11.34
CA GLN A 277 -9.44 15.82 -12.62
C GLN A 277 -8.33 15.29 -13.56
N GLU A 278 -8.35 14.02 -13.88
CA GLU A 278 -7.35 13.32 -14.68
C GLU A 278 -7.16 13.99 -16.07
N SER A 279 -8.22 14.59 -16.61
CA SER A 279 -8.19 15.32 -17.89
C SER A 279 -7.38 16.61 -17.85
N ALA A 280 -7.02 17.12 -16.67
CA ALA A 280 -6.14 18.28 -16.53
C ALA A 280 -4.71 18.00 -17.05
N GLY A 281 -4.36 16.71 -17.16
CA GLY A 281 -3.04 16.27 -17.58
C GLY A 281 -2.03 16.32 -16.43
N ALA A 282 -0.97 15.55 -16.61
CA ALA A 282 0.15 15.49 -15.67
C ALA A 282 1.46 15.27 -16.46
N TRP A 283 2.58 15.56 -15.83
CA TRP A 283 3.90 15.29 -16.39
C TRP A 283 4.88 14.87 -15.31
N TRP A 284 5.85 14.03 -15.68
CA TRP A 284 6.87 13.60 -14.74
C TRP A 284 7.92 14.68 -14.51
N ALA A 285 8.23 14.92 -13.24
CA ALA A 285 9.39 15.67 -12.77
C ALA A 285 10.35 14.73 -12.04
N GLU A 286 11.60 14.69 -12.45
CA GLU A 286 12.60 13.78 -11.90
C GLU A 286 13.30 14.37 -10.68
N SER A 287 13.55 13.58 -9.66
CA SER A 287 14.22 13.97 -8.42
C SER A 287 15.10 12.86 -7.84
N GLY A 288 16.06 13.25 -7.02
CA GLY A 288 16.83 12.33 -6.20
C GLY A 288 18.02 11.65 -6.88
N PRO A 289 18.73 10.81 -6.14
CA PRO A 289 19.87 10.05 -6.63
C PRO A 289 19.43 8.87 -7.49
N GLN A 290 20.42 8.23 -8.12
CA GLN A 290 20.26 6.93 -8.76
C GLN A 290 19.94 5.87 -7.68
N LEU A 291 18.87 5.12 -7.86
CA LEU A 291 18.38 4.10 -6.95
C LEU A 291 18.60 2.68 -7.51
N PRO A 292 18.79 1.67 -6.64
CA PRO A 292 18.80 0.26 -7.05
C PRO A 292 17.52 -0.15 -7.78
N ALA A 293 17.61 -1.22 -8.58
CA ALA A 293 16.49 -1.69 -9.39
C ALA A 293 15.28 -2.19 -8.56
N ASP A 294 15.55 -2.70 -7.35
CA ASP A 294 14.55 -3.19 -6.40
C ASP A 294 13.92 -2.08 -5.54
N ALA A 295 14.38 -0.83 -5.69
CA ALA A 295 13.89 0.27 -4.86
C ALA A 295 12.39 0.52 -5.07
N ARG A 296 11.70 0.73 -3.96
CA ARG A 296 10.28 1.06 -3.88
C ARG A 296 10.12 2.49 -3.38
N VAL A 297 9.11 3.17 -3.88
CA VAL A 297 8.76 4.54 -3.46
C VAL A 297 7.52 4.47 -2.58
N SER A 298 7.44 5.29 -1.56
CA SER A 298 6.24 5.55 -0.78
C SER A 298 6.13 7.04 -0.46
N LEU A 299 4.92 7.53 -0.44
CA LEU A 299 4.57 8.91 -0.14
C LEU A 299 3.76 8.97 1.15
N ALA A 300 3.96 10.01 1.94
CA ALA A 300 3.16 10.31 3.12
C ALA A 300 3.13 11.82 3.35
N GLU A 301 2.29 12.29 4.25
CA GLU A 301 2.38 13.63 4.81
C GLU A 301 2.95 13.57 6.22
N ASP A 302 3.79 14.56 6.58
CA ASP A 302 4.23 14.73 7.96
C ASP A 302 3.15 15.44 8.82
N GLU A 303 3.45 15.74 10.08
CA GLU A 303 2.53 16.38 11.00
C GLU A 303 2.07 17.77 10.53
N ASP A 304 2.93 18.46 9.79
CA ASP A 304 2.64 19.78 9.22
C ASP A 304 1.90 19.74 7.87
N GLY A 305 1.49 18.54 7.40
CA GLY A 305 0.87 18.32 6.08
C GLY A 305 1.85 18.46 4.90
N ARG A 306 3.18 18.42 5.17
CA ARG A 306 4.16 18.46 4.08
C ARG A 306 4.38 17.08 3.51
N VAL A 307 4.44 16.99 2.20
CA VAL A 307 4.76 15.76 1.48
C VAL A 307 6.15 15.26 1.88
N VAL A 308 6.22 13.99 2.25
CA VAL A 308 7.44 13.22 2.47
C VAL A 308 7.48 12.08 1.47
N ALA A 309 8.56 12.00 0.72
CA ALA A 309 8.81 10.87 -0.15
C ALA A 309 9.94 10.01 0.42
N ALA A 310 9.74 8.70 0.38
CA ALA A 310 10.72 7.73 0.79
C ALA A 310 11.07 6.77 -0.35
N SER A 311 12.32 6.36 -0.42
CA SER A 311 12.77 5.26 -1.25
C SER A 311 13.44 4.21 -0.39
N LEU A 312 13.02 2.96 -0.56
CA LEU A 312 13.55 1.79 0.13
C LEU A 312 14.03 0.76 -0.88
N SER A 313 15.28 0.29 -0.73
CA SER A 313 15.76 -0.93 -1.38
C SER A 313 15.60 -2.12 -0.42
N PRO A 314 14.68 -3.07 -0.69
CA PRO A 314 14.53 -4.26 0.15
C PRO A 314 15.80 -5.12 0.24
N ALA A 315 16.59 -5.19 -0.81
CA ALA A 315 17.82 -6.00 -0.85
C ALA A 315 18.92 -5.46 0.07
N SER A 316 19.11 -4.14 0.13
CA SER A 316 20.15 -3.52 0.97
C SER A 316 19.62 -2.98 2.30
N GLY A 317 18.31 -2.76 2.41
CA GLY A 317 17.70 -2.04 3.54
C GLY A 317 17.98 -0.54 3.53
N ASP A 318 18.52 0.00 2.42
CA ASP A 318 18.78 1.43 2.27
C ASP A 318 17.47 2.21 2.19
N LEU A 319 17.29 3.10 3.13
CA LEU A 319 16.17 4.05 3.19
C LEU A 319 16.69 5.46 2.92
N LEU A 320 16.10 6.12 1.94
CA LEU A 320 16.32 7.53 1.64
C LEU A 320 15.01 8.28 1.79
N LEU A 321 15.09 9.50 2.28
CA LEU A 321 13.93 10.38 2.49
C LEU A 321 14.21 11.76 1.91
N THR A 322 13.13 12.40 1.45
CA THR A 322 13.08 13.82 1.14
C THR A 322 11.75 14.39 1.63
N ARG A 323 11.72 15.71 1.84
CA ARG A 323 10.51 16.46 2.23
C ARG A 323 10.26 17.60 1.26
N ARG A 324 8.99 17.95 1.09
CA ARG A 324 8.62 19.17 0.40
C ARG A 324 9.09 20.37 1.23
N LYS A 325 9.71 21.33 0.57
CA LYS A 325 10.05 22.62 1.15
C LYS A 325 8.80 23.52 1.30
N ALA A 326 8.92 24.56 2.10
CA ALA A 326 7.88 25.59 2.25
C ALA A 326 7.86 26.57 1.07
N GLU A 327 8.27 26.16 -0.11
CA GLU A 327 8.31 26.93 -1.35
C GLU A 327 7.14 26.51 -2.25
N PRO A 328 6.65 27.38 -3.17
CA PRO A 328 5.61 27.02 -4.13
C PRO A 328 5.98 25.78 -4.97
N GLY A 329 4.99 25.04 -5.39
CA GLY A 329 5.11 23.80 -6.16
C GLY A 329 5.61 22.62 -5.35
N LEU A 330 6.23 21.65 -6.01
CA LEU A 330 6.80 20.44 -5.41
C LEU A 330 8.34 20.55 -5.29
N ALA A 331 8.84 21.66 -4.71
CA ALA A 331 10.25 21.78 -4.40
C ALA A 331 10.64 20.85 -3.25
N LEU A 332 11.59 19.95 -3.47
CA LEU A 332 12.03 18.95 -2.49
C LEU A 332 13.37 19.31 -1.86
N GLU A 333 13.57 18.92 -0.62
CA GLU A 333 14.86 18.92 0.04
C GLU A 333 15.82 17.93 -0.63
N ALA A 334 17.11 17.98 -0.26
CA ALA A 334 18.05 16.94 -0.67
C ALA A 334 17.64 15.59 -0.04
N TRP A 335 17.71 14.53 -0.85
CA TRP A 335 17.52 13.17 -0.37
C TRP A 335 18.62 12.79 0.63
N ARG A 336 18.23 12.24 1.76
CA ARG A 336 19.15 11.87 2.84
C ARG A 336 18.79 10.52 3.44
N ARG A 337 19.77 9.85 4.01
CA ARG A 337 19.54 8.71 4.90
C ARG A 337 19.04 9.24 6.25
N PRO A 338 17.96 8.67 6.80
CA PRO A 338 17.42 9.06 8.09
C PRO A 338 18.28 8.59 9.26
#